data_ac334e742d38b42a6910781d535fce9b
#
_entry.id   ac334e742d38b42a6910781d535fce9b
#
_cell.length_a   1.000
_cell.length_b   1.000
_cell.length_c   1.000
_cell.angle_alpha   90.00
_cell.angle_beta   90.00
_cell.angle_gamma   90.00
#
_symmetry.space_group_name_H-M   'P 1'
#
loop_
_entity.id
_entity.type
_entity.pdbx_description
1 polymer ?
#
loop_
_entity_poly.entity_id
_entity_poly.type
_entity_poly.pdbx_seq_one_letter_code
_entity_poly.pdbx_strand_id
1 'polypeptide(L)'
;MSRANPWHQAEGSTWLGLFALTLFMSATLLFLVQPMFAKMVVPLLGGVPAVWTTCVVFYQFTLLAGYAYVHATSRWLSVRWQATLHLAVLAFSLLVLPIHVPAEWTPAASDNPVIPLLFLLVASLGLPLFAISASAPLLQRWFSATRHPSAGDPYFLYAVSNTGSLLALLSYPVFVEPLLGLERQNQLWAAGYGLLGALTVCCASALWLSRPGRRLPKRVSVQPDPDAVGGGTTKAPGLRQRLRWVALTAVPSSLMLSVTTYISTDIASVPLLWVIPLALYLITFVMAFAGNAFVSHRLMSTLLPVAVLGPLLLTITSLPISPAWRSIPSHYIALFVAALVCHRELALSRPSTRYLTEFFLWISIGGAAGGLFNALIAPVLFETTVEYPLALVAACLMRPARSTDASIRARRLDFGLPALTTLLAAGLVLTSRAVGLPFHSLETNILFLGVPLLICASFWPRPVRFGL
;
A
#
# COMPACT_ATOMS: atom_id res chain seq x y z
N MET A 1 35.37 -21.93 18.97
CA MET A 1 34.16 -21.15 19.29
C MET A 1 34.60 -19.79 19.84
N SER A 2 34.76 -18.78 18.99
CA SER A 2 35.08 -17.41 19.42
C SER A 2 33.81 -16.79 19.98
N ARG A 3 33.74 -16.53 21.27
CA ARG A 3 32.67 -15.77 21.93
C ARG A 3 32.66 -14.38 21.29
N ALA A 4 31.57 -14.05 20.59
CA ALA A 4 31.33 -12.69 20.08
C ALA A 4 31.42 -11.72 21.26
N ASN A 5 32.21 -10.67 21.13
CA ASN A 5 32.42 -9.66 22.15
C ASN A 5 31.07 -8.99 22.50
N PRO A 6 30.57 -9.04 23.75
CA PRO A 6 29.25 -8.51 24.13
C PRO A 6 29.07 -7.01 23.81
N TRP A 7 30.16 -6.26 23.78
CA TRP A 7 30.14 -4.84 23.41
C TRP A 7 29.74 -4.60 21.93
N HIS A 8 30.18 -5.48 21.01
CA HIS A 8 29.75 -5.39 19.60
C HIS A 8 28.31 -5.77 19.38
N GLN A 9 27.72 -6.60 20.25
CA GLN A 9 26.28 -6.92 20.20
C GLN A 9 25.43 -5.76 20.74
N ALA A 10 25.86 -5.10 21.81
CA ALA A 10 25.18 -3.94 22.38
C ALA A 10 25.19 -2.74 21.41
N GLU A 11 26.32 -2.41 20.79
CA GLU A 11 26.41 -1.35 19.79
C GLU A 11 25.49 -1.64 18.57
N GLY A 12 25.46 -2.90 18.12
CA GLY A 12 24.58 -3.32 17.03
C GLY A 12 23.10 -3.09 17.36
N SER A 13 22.67 -3.46 18.56
CA SER A 13 21.28 -3.29 19.03
C SER A 13 20.86 -1.80 19.06
N THR A 14 21.74 -0.91 19.52
CA THR A 14 21.49 0.53 19.61
C THR A 14 21.26 1.15 18.22
N TRP A 15 22.10 0.79 17.23
CA TRP A 15 21.94 1.28 15.86
C TRP A 15 20.63 0.81 15.21
N LEU A 16 20.27 -0.45 15.42
CA LEU A 16 19.01 -0.97 14.92
C LEU A 16 17.82 -0.19 15.49
N GLY A 17 17.81 0.02 16.81
CA GLY A 17 16.77 0.80 17.50
C GLY A 17 16.66 2.23 16.96
N LEU A 18 17.79 2.88 16.70
CA LEU A 18 17.82 4.23 16.14
C LEU A 18 17.20 4.31 14.75
N PHE A 19 17.61 3.42 13.83
CA PHE A 19 17.03 3.37 12.48
C PHE A 19 15.53 3.02 12.51
N ALA A 20 15.13 2.08 13.37
CA ALA A 20 13.74 1.70 13.54
C ALA A 20 12.89 2.86 14.08
N LEU A 21 13.36 3.58 15.10
CA LEU A 21 12.68 4.75 15.68
C LEU A 21 12.57 5.88 14.65
N THR A 22 13.63 6.15 13.89
CA THR A 22 13.63 7.20 12.86
C THR A 22 12.61 6.90 11.77
N LEU A 23 12.55 5.63 11.32
CA LEU A 23 11.57 5.18 10.33
C LEU A 23 10.14 5.24 10.86
N PHE A 24 9.92 4.80 12.08
CA PHE A 24 8.63 4.89 12.75
C PHE A 24 8.14 6.34 12.84
N MET A 25 9.01 7.25 13.31
CA MET A 25 8.71 8.68 13.43
C MET A 25 8.41 9.33 12.09
N SER A 26 9.22 9.04 11.06
CA SER A 26 9.00 9.53 9.70
C SER A 26 7.62 9.12 9.17
N ALA A 27 7.26 7.84 9.31
CA ALA A 27 5.98 7.32 8.86
C ALA A 27 4.79 7.89 9.65
N THR A 28 4.97 8.07 10.96
CA THR A 28 3.97 8.73 11.84
C THR A 28 3.69 10.15 11.36
N LEU A 29 4.73 10.96 11.12
CA LEU A 29 4.57 12.33 10.64
C LEU A 29 3.93 12.40 9.25
N LEU A 30 4.29 11.47 8.35
CA LEU A 30 3.72 11.38 7.00
C LEU A 30 2.22 11.14 7.04
N PHE A 31 1.73 10.32 7.96
CA PHE A 31 0.30 10.01 8.07
C PHE A 31 -0.49 11.04 8.87
N LEU A 32 0.09 11.65 9.89
CA LEU A 32 -0.58 12.70 10.69
C LEU A 32 -0.83 13.97 9.89
N VAL A 33 0.07 14.35 9.00
CA VAL A 33 -0.06 15.61 8.25
C VAL A 33 -1.20 15.60 7.25
N GLN A 34 -1.57 14.44 6.71
CA GLN A 34 -2.61 14.34 5.68
C GLN A 34 -3.98 14.78 6.19
N PRO A 35 -4.54 14.20 7.25
CA PRO A 35 -5.81 14.64 7.80
C PRO A 35 -5.72 16.03 8.44
N MET A 36 -4.60 16.39 9.06
CA MET A 36 -4.37 17.71 9.63
C MET A 36 -4.47 18.80 8.56
N PHE A 37 -3.75 18.65 7.43
CA PHE A 37 -3.79 19.62 6.35
C PHE A 37 -5.16 19.68 5.66
N ALA A 38 -5.80 18.53 5.46
CA ALA A 38 -7.16 18.47 4.92
C ALA A 38 -8.13 19.32 5.77
N LYS A 39 -8.02 19.28 7.09
CA LYS A 39 -8.82 20.11 8.00
C LYS A 39 -8.49 21.60 7.94
N MET A 40 -7.26 21.97 7.59
CA MET A 40 -6.90 23.39 7.34
C MET A 40 -7.59 23.93 6.09
N VAL A 41 -7.77 23.09 5.08
CA VAL A 41 -8.24 23.50 3.75
C VAL A 41 -9.76 23.38 3.58
N VAL A 42 -10.40 22.40 4.22
CA VAL A 42 -11.86 22.18 4.13
C VAL A 42 -12.70 23.42 4.44
N PRO A 43 -12.40 24.25 5.46
CA PRO A 43 -13.16 25.48 5.73
C PRO A 43 -13.05 26.52 4.60
N LEU A 44 -11.98 26.47 3.79
CA LEU A 44 -11.69 27.47 2.73
C LEU A 44 -12.29 27.06 1.38
N LEU A 45 -12.34 25.76 1.09
CA LEU A 45 -12.75 25.22 -0.22
C LEU A 45 -14.02 24.37 -0.16
N GLY A 46 -14.54 24.13 1.05
CA GLY A 46 -15.63 23.17 1.25
C GLY A 46 -15.18 21.72 1.17
N GLY A 47 -16.09 20.81 1.49
CA GLY A 47 -15.85 19.35 1.47
C GLY A 47 -16.12 18.72 0.11
N VAL A 48 -15.91 19.43 -1.00
CA VAL A 48 -16.17 18.89 -2.35
C VAL A 48 -15.19 17.76 -2.71
N PRO A 49 -15.65 16.71 -3.40
CA PRO A 49 -14.81 15.56 -3.77
C PRO A 49 -13.52 15.93 -4.52
N ALA A 50 -13.55 16.98 -5.35
CA ALA A 50 -12.40 17.48 -6.09
C ALA A 50 -11.24 17.91 -5.18
N VAL A 51 -11.53 18.53 -4.02
CA VAL A 51 -10.52 18.96 -3.04
C VAL A 51 -9.83 17.74 -2.44
N TRP A 52 -10.61 16.75 -2.01
CA TRP A 52 -10.08 15.51 -1.46
C TRP A 52 -9.22 14.74 -2.47
N THR A 53 -9.72 14.55 -3.69
CA THR A 53 -9.00 13.88 -4.77
C THR A 53 -7.67 14.57 -5.07
N THR A 54 -7.66 15.92 -5.13
CA THR A 54 -6.45 16.71 -5.36
C THR A 54 -5.40 16.47 -4.26
N CYS A 55 -5.81 16.45 -2.99
CA CYS A 55 -4.92 16.15 -1.88
C CYS A 55 -4.32 14.73 -2.00
N VAL A 56 -5.14 13.74 -2.29
CA VAL A 56 -4.69 12.33 -2.45
C VAL A 56 -3.70 12.21 -3.60
N VAL A 57 -3.98 12.80 -4.74
CA VAL A 57 -3.10 12.82 -5.91
C VAL A 57 -1.76 13.49 -5.58
N PHE A 58 -1.79 14.65 -4.91
CA PHE A 58 -0.58 15.35 -4.47
C PHE A 58 0.28 14.48 -3.53
N TYR A 59 -0.33 13.84 -2.51
CA TYR A 59 0.40 12.97 -1.58
C TYR A 59 1.04 11.78 -2.31
N GLN A 60 0.34 11.17 -3.24
CA GLN A 60 0.85 10.04 -4.01
C GLN A 60 2.01 10.42 -4.92
N PHE A 61 1.91 11.56 -5.62
CA PHE A 61 3.00 12.07 -6.46
C PHE A 61 4.22 12.48 -5.64
N THR A 62 4.01 13.10 -4.48
CA THR A 62 5.12 13.50 -3.59
C THR A 62 5.84 12.27 -3.02
N LEU A 63 5.09 11.23 -2.64
CA LEU A 63 5.67 9.96 -2.20
C LEU A 63 6.49 9.30 -3.33
N LEU A 64 5.93 9.25 -4.53
CA LEU A 64 6.63 8.71 -5.71
C LEU A 64 7.88 9.51 -6.05
N ALA A 65 7.82 10.85 -6.00
CA ALA A 65 8.97 11.72 -6.21
C ALA A 65 10.08 11.48 -5.17
N GLY A 66 9.72 11.30 -3.89
CA GLY A 66 10.66 10.95 -2.82
C GLY A 66 11.36 9.62 -3.09
N TYR A 67 10.64 8.60 -3.53
CA TYR A 67 11.21 7.29 -3.86
C TYR A 67 12.09 7.34 -5.11
N ALA A 68 11.69 8.10 -6.14
CA ALA A 68 12.47 8.35 -7.34
C ALA A 68 13.78 9.10 -7.01
N TYR A 69 13.72 10.11 -6.15
CA TYR A 69 14.89 10.82 -5.63
C TYR A 69 15.89 9.90 -4.95
N VAL A 70 15.40 9.00 -4.06
CA VAL A 70 16.26 8.04 -3.38
C VAL A 70 16.87 7.06 -4.36
N HIS A 71 16.11 6.57 -5.33
CA HIS A 71 16.64 5.65 -6.35
C HIS A 71 17.71 6.34 -7.21
N ALA A 72 17.45 7.56 -7.69
CA ALA A 72 18.37 8.34 -8.51
C ALA A 72 19.67 8.63 -7.74
N THR A 73 19.57 9.18 -6.52
CA THR A 73 20.73 9.50 -5.70
C THR A 73 21.53 8.26 -5.30
N SER A 74 20.87 7.11 -5.11
CA SER A 74 21.55 5.83 -4.84
C SER A 74 22.38 5.32 -6.02
N ARG A 75 22.06 5.74 -7.26
CA ARG A 75 22.83 5.36 -8.45
C ARG A 75 24.02 6.26 -8.69
N TRP A 76 23.92 7.55 -8.35
CA TRP A 76 24.92 8.55 -8.71
C TRP A 76 25.79 8.99 -7.55
N LEU A 77 25.31 8.86 -6.30
CA LEU A 77 26.02 9.34 -5.12
C LEU A 77 26.48 8.18 -4.23
N SER A 78 27.61 8.38 -3.56
CA SER A 78 27.98 7.52 -2.44
C SER A 78 26.99 7.71 -1.29
N VAL A 79 26.86 6.70 -0.41
CA VAL A 79 25.94 6.74 0.74
C VAL A 79 26.20 7.98 1.63
N ARG A 80 27.45 8.40 1.76
CA ARG A 80 27.81 9.58 2.56
C ARG A 80 27.32 10.87 1.92
N TRP A 81 27.54 11.06 0.61
CA TRP A 81 27.04 12.23 -0.11
C TRP A 81 25.51 12.26 -0.19
N GLN A 82 24.89 11.10 -0.33
CA GLN A 82 23.44 10.96 -0.25
C GLN A 82 22.91 11.41 1.13
N ALA A 83 23.61 11.04 2.23
CA ALA A 83 23.25 11.48 3.57
C ALA A 83 23.37 13.01 3.72
N THR A 84 24.50 13.60 3.28
CA THR A 84 24.69 15.06 3.32
C THR A 84 23.60 15.79 2.54
N LEU A 85 23.31 15.35 1.31
CA LEU A 85 22.26 15.95 0.48
C LEU A 85 20.89 15.86 1.16
N HIS A 86 20.54 14.72 1.72
CA HIS A 86 19.23 14.55 2.35
C HIS A 86 19.09 15.38 3.64
N LEU A 87 20.16 15.49 4.43
CA LEU A 87 20.19 16.38 5.60
C LEU A 87 20.03 17.86 5.20
N ALA A 88 20.62 18.26 4.07
CA ALA A 88 20.41 19.61 3.54
C ALA A 88 18.94 19.84 3.12
N VAL A 89 18.30 18.83 2.47
CA VAL A 89 16.86 18.90 2.13
C VAL A 89 16.00 19.01 3.37
N LEU A 90 16.27 18.20 4.41
CA LEU A 90 15.56 18.26 5.70
C LEU A 90 15.75 19.62 6.39
N ALA A 91 16.98 20.15 6.42
CA ALA A 91 17.27 21.44 7.03
C ALA A 91 16.58 22.60 6.29
N PHE A 92 16.61 22.54 4.95
CA PHE A 92 15.97 23.57 4.13
C PHE A 92 14.45 23.56 4.29
N SER A 93 13.84 22.39 4.46
CA SER A 93 12.39 22.29 4.69
C SER A 93 11.94 22.83 6.06
N LEU A 94 12.84 22.95 7.05
CA LEU A 94 12.51 23.62 8.33
C LEU A 94 12.15 25.11 8.15
N LEU A 95 12.61 25.75 7.06
CA LEU A 95 12.28 27.14 6.76
C LEU A 95 10.80 27.37 6.44
N VAL A 96 10.08 26.31 6.07
CA VAL A 96 8.66 26.36 5.69
C VAL A 96 7.76 25.95 6.86
N LEU A 97 8.34 25.62 8.00
CA LEU A 97 7.60 25.16 9.18
C LEU A 97 7.47 26.26 10.25
N PRO A 98 6.37 26.29 11.03
CA PRO A 98 5.15 25.46 10.93
C PRO A 98 4.39 25.65 9.62
N ILE A 99 3.61 24.61 9.21
CA ILE A 99 2.81 24.67 7.97
C ILE A 99 1.86 25.85 8.06
N HIS A 100 1.92 26.74 7.06
CA HIS A 100 1.11 27.95 7.03
C HIS A 100 0.19 27.97 5.82
N VAL A 101 -1.09 28.19 6.09
CA VAL A 101 -2.09 28.51 5.07
C VAL A 101 -2.37 30.01 5.22
N PRO A 102 -2.04 30.86 4.22
CA PRO A 102 -2.27 32.30 4.33
C PRO A 102 -3.75 32.59 4.59
N ALA A 103 -4.06 33.44 5.56
CA ALA A 103 -5.44 33.78 5.93
C ALA A 103 -6.23 34.46 4.78
N GLU A 104 -5.49 35.15 3.90
CA GLU A 104 -6.07 35.83 2.73
C GLU A 104 -6.20 34.91 1.51
N TRP A 105 -5.77 33.64 1.62
CA TRP A 105 -5.84 32.69 0.52
C TRP A 105 -7.28 32.23 0.31
N THR A 106 -7.98 32.89 -0.62
CA THR A 106 -9.30 32.51 -1.08
C THR A 106 -9.24 32.40 -2.60
N PRO A 107 -9.44 31.22 -3.19
CA PRO A 107 -9.59 31.10 -4.64
C PRO A 107 -10.86 31.85 -5.05
N ALA A 108 -10.81 32.50 -6.23
CA ALA A 108 -11.99 33.16 -6.78
C ALA A 108 -13.14 32.16 -6.87
N ALA A 109 -14.34 32.56 -6.44
CA ALA A 109 -15.52 31.69 -6.31
C ALA A 109 -15.98 31.04 -7.64
N SER A 110 -15.46 31.50 -8.78
CA SER A 110 -15.74 30.99 -10.13
C SER A 110 -14.72 30.00 -10.67
N ASP A 111 -13.56 29.79 -9.99
CA ASP A 111 -12.43 29.02 -10.53
C ASP A 111 -12.44 27.58 -10.03
N ASN A 112 -11.95 26.69 -10.90
CA ASN A 112 -11.72 25.30 -10.52
C ASN A 112 -10.71 25.24 -9.34
N PRO A 113 -11.09 24.72 -8.16
CA PRO A 113 -10.27 24.76 -6.95
C PRO A 113 -9.00 23.89 -7.04
N VAL A 114 -8.86 23.04 -8.03
CA VAL A 114 -7.77 22.05 -8.17
C VAL A 114 -6.42 22.74 -8.31
N ILE A 115 -6.28 23.70 -9.22
CA ILE A 115 -5.00 24.36 -9.51
C ILE A 115 -4.52 25.24 -8.33
N PRO A 116 -5.35 26.14 -7.78
CA PRO A 116 -4.98 26.91 -6.59
C PRO A 116 -4.61 26.02 -5.39
N LEU A 117 -5.36 24.93 -5.17
CA LEU A 117 -5.07 23.98 -4.09
C LEU A 117 -3.73 23.26 -4.30
N LEU A 118 -3.40 22.85 -5.53
CA LEU A 118 -2.09 22.24 -5.83
C LEU A 118 -0.94 23.22 -5.55
N PHE A 119 -1.07 24.47 -5.91
CA PHE A 119 -0.06 25.49 -5.59
C PHE A 119 0.09 25.67 -4.07
N LEU A 120 -1.00 25.72 -3.33
CA LEU A 120 -0.98 25.80 -1.88
C LEU A 120 -0.28 24.59 -1.26
N LEU A 121 -0.65 23.36 -1.69
CA LEU A 121 -0.05 22.12 -1.24
C LEU A 121 1.47 22.08 -1.50
N VAL A 122 1.89 22.45 -2.71
CA VAL A 122 3.31 22.49 -3.07
C VAL A 122 4.07 23.53 -2.22
N ALA A 123 3.52 24.74 -2.07
CA ALA A 123 4.18 25.82 -1.35
C ALA A 123 4.26 25.56 0.17
N SER A 124 3.17 25.07 0.78
CA SER A 124 3.08 24.91 2.24
C SER A 124 3.63 23.57 2.73
N LEU A 125 3.47 22.51 1.95
CA LEU A 125 3.73 21.14 2.39
C LEU A 125 4.70 20.37 1.49
N GLY A 126 4.92 20.81 0.25
CA GLY A 126 5.64 20.04 -0.76
C GLY A 126 7.03 19.60 -0.32
N LEU A 127 7.85 20.54 0.16
CA LEU A 127 9.24 20.24 0.55
C LEU A 127 9.33 19.39 1.83
N PRO A 128 8.63 19.70 2.94
CA PRO A 128 8.63 18.83 4.13
C PRO A 128 8.10 17.44 3.83
N LEU A 129 7.02 17.31 3.07
CA LEU A 129 6.42 16.02 2.72
C LEU A 129 7.33 15.20 1.81
N PHE A 130 7.99 15.84 0.84
CA PHE A 130 8.98 15.21 -0.03
C PHE A 130 10.14 14.63 0.77
N ALA A 131 10.69 15.38 1.73
CA ALA A 131 11.78 14.93 2.58
C ALA A 131 11.39 13.72 3.44
N ILE A 132 10.21 13.77 4.09
CA ILE A 132 9.70 12.64 4.87
C ILE A 132 9.42 11.44 3.97
N SER A 133 8.83 11.63 2.80
CA SER A 133 8.51 10.56 1.84
C SER A 133 9.75 9.78 1.40
N ALA A 134 10.89 10.46 1.26
CA ALA A 134 12.16 9.85 0.92
C ALA A 134 12.77 8.99 2.06
N SER A 135 12.38 9.24 3.31
CA SER A 135 13.06 8.66 4.48
C SER A 135 12.99 7.14 4.53
N ALA A 136 11.84 6.53 4.17
CA ALA A 136 11.67 5.08 4.29
C ALA A 136 12.67 4.27 3.43
N PRO A 137 12.77 4.44 2.11
CA PRO A 137 13.75 3.72 1.30
C PRO A 137 15.19 4.18 1.57
N LEU A 138 15.39 5.45 1.97
CA LEU A 138 16.71 6.01 2.24
C LEU A 138 17.35 5.39 3.48
N LEU A 139 16.66 5.39 4.61
CA LEU A 139 17.14 4.84 5.87
C LEU A 139 17.38 3.33 5.76
N GLN A 140 16.53 2.60 5.03
CA GLN A 140 16.78 1.17 4.75
C GLN A 140 18.05 0.97 3.91
N ARG A 141 18.28 1.85 2.90
CA ARG A 141 19.51 1.84 2.11
C ARG A 141 20.73 2.13 2.98
N TRP A 142 20.64 3.11 3.91
CA TRP A 142 21.74 3.42 4.83
C TRP A 142 21.97 2.28 5.82
N PHE A 143 20.91 1.72 6.39
CA PHE A 143 21.04 0.56 7.28
C PHE A 143 21.72 -0.61 6.59
N SER A 144 21.38 -0.88 5.31
CA SER A 144 22.04 -1.94 4.53
C SER A 144 23.56 -1.72 4.31
N ALA A 145 24.03 -0.49 4.48
CA ALA A 145 25.45 -0.13 4.40
C ALA A 145 26.19 -0.21 5.74
N THR A 146 25.49 -0.45 6.85
CA THR A 146 26.08 -0.64 8.18
C THR A 146 26.70 -2.04 8.35
N ARG A 147 27.37 -2.27 9.49
CA ARG A 147 27.92 -3.58 9.87
C ARG A 147 26.97 -4.46 10.66
N HIS A 148 25.71 -4.05 10.82
CA HIS A 148 24.74 -4.81 11.60
C HIS A 148 24.49 -6.20 10.98
N PRO A 149 24.32 -7.27 11.77
CA PRO A 149 24.04 -8.63 11.24
C PRO A 149 22.82 -8.68 10.32
N SER A 150 21.77 -7.89 10.60
CA SER A 150 20.55 -7.79 9.80
C SER A 150 20.65 -6.81 8.61
N ALA A 151 21.81 -6.15 8.39
CA ALA A 151 21.98 -5.22 7.26
C ALA A 151 21.86 -5.91 5.89
N GLY A 152 22.05 -7.24 5.86
CA GLY A 152 21.85 -8.06 4.66
C GLY A 152 20.39 -8.21 4.23
N ASP A 153 19.43 -7.98 5.12
CA ASP A 153 18.00 -8.03 4.85
C ASP A 153 17.24 -6.93 5.61
N PRO A 154 17.30 -5.67 5.16
CA PRO A 154 16.70 -4.53 5.85
C PRO A 154 15.20 -4.40 5.65
N TYR A 155 14.56 -5.28 4.87
CA TYR A 155 13.16 -5.17 4.48
C TYR A 155 12.18 -5.24 5.65
N PHE A 156 12.56 -5.85 6.80
CA PHE A 156 11.74 -5.84 8.02
C PHE A 156 11.51 -4.42 8.56
N LEU A 157 12.40 -3.48 8.29
CA LEU A 157 12.24 -2.07 8.66
C LEU A 157 11.04 -1.42 7.95
N TYR A 158 10.60 -1.98 6.82
CA TYR A 158 9.37 -1.55 6.16
C TYR A 158 8.12 -1.87 7.00
N ALA A 159 8.13 -3.00 7.72
CA ALA A 159 7.06 -3.29 8.69
C ALA A 159 7.04 -2.27 9.84
N VAL A 160 8.20 -1.84 10.33
CA VAL A 160 8.28 -0.80 11.38
C VAL A 160 7.71 0.53 10.88
N SER A 161 8.05 0.93 9.65
CA SER A 161 7.51 2.14 9.02
C SER A 161 5.98 2.06 8.91
N ASN A 162 5.44 0.96 8.39
CA ASN A 162 3.98 0.77 8.28
C ASN A 162 3.28 0.70 9.63
N THR A 163 3.94 0.22 10.69
CA THR A 163 3.41 0.29 12.06
C THR A 163 3.28 1.73 12.54
N GLY A 164 4.26 2.58 12.26
CA GLY A 164 4.17 4.02 12.55
C GLY A 164 3.01 4.69 11.81
N SER A 165 2.83 4.38 10.53
CA SER A 165 1.70 4.84 9.72
C SER A 165 0.35 4.38 10.29
N LEU A 166 0.24 3.10 10.67
CA LEU A 166 -0.97 2.51 11.24
C LEU A 166 -1.35 3.17 12.56
N LEU A 167 -0.39 3.34 13.46
CA LEU A 167 -0.64 3.96 14.77
C LEU A 167 -1.01 5.44 14.60
N ALA A 168 -0.36 6.17 13.69
CA ALA A 168 -0.74 7.54 13.36
C ALA A 168 -2.18 7.62 12.82
N LEU A 169 -2.53 6.76 11.88
CA LEU A 169 -3.86 6.69 11.28
C LEU A 169 -4.95 6.45 12.34
N LEU A 170 -4.73 5.49 13.23
CA LEU A 170 -5.71 5.13 14.27
C LEU A 170 -5.76 6.15 15.40
N SER A 171 -4.62 6.74 15.77
CA SER A 171 -4.54 7.74 16.84
C SER A 171 -5.15 9.08 16.44
N TYR A 172 -5.16 9.42 15.15
CA TYR A 172 -5.64 10.72 14.71
C TYR A 172 -7.11 10.97 15.10
N PRO A 173 -8.08 10.15 14.69
CA PRO A 173 -9.49 10.37 15.04
C PRO A 173 -9.81 10.13 16.51
N VAL A 174 -9.02 9.30 17.22
CA VAL A 174 -9.32 8.89 18.60
C VAL A 174 -8.70 9.84 19.63
N PHE A 175 -7.50 10.32 19.38
CA PHE A 175 -6.73 11.11 20.34
C PHE A 175 -6.33 12.49 19.80
N VAL A 176 -5.78 12.56 18.58
CA VAL A 176 -5.18 13.80 18.10
C VAL A 176 -6.27 14.83 17.78
N GLU A 177 -7.28 14.44 17.05
CA GLU A 177 -8.37 15.33 16.64
C GLU A 177 -9.25 15.80 17.79
N PRO A 178 -9.69 14.94 18.74
CA PRO A 178 -10.54 15.37 19.84
C PRO A 178 -9.82 16.18 20.94
N LEU A 179 -8.51 15.93 21.12
CA LEU A 179 -7.77 16.50 22.26
C LEU A 179 -6.96 17.73 21.89
N LEU A 180 -6.64 17.94 20.61
CA LEU A 180 -5.72 18.98 20.16
C LEU A 180 -6.38 19.89 19.12
N GLY A 181 -6.39 21.18 19.39
CA GLY A 181 -6.72 22.20 18.38
C GLY A 181 -5.73 22.17 17.22
N LEU A 182 -6.17 22.59 16.04
CA LEU A 182 -5.41 22.47 14.78
C LEU A 182 -4.05 23.19 14.84
N GLU A 183 -3.99 24.35 15.48
CA GLU A 183 -2.74 25.08 15.70
C GLU A 183 -1.74 24.27 16.53
N ARG A 184 -2.22 23.64 17.61
CA ARG A 184 -1.38 22.78 18.46
C ARG A 184 -0.90 21.54 17.74
N GLN A 185 -1.76 20.93 16.90
CA GLN A 185 -1.37 19.82 16.03
C GLN A 185 -0.21 20.22 15.10
N ASN A 186 -0.32 21.39 14.47
CA ASN A 186 0.70 21.92 13.57
C ASN A 186 2.04 22.19 14.28
N GLN A 187 1.99 22.80 15.47
CA GLN A 187 3.20 23.05 16.29
C GLN A 187 3.89 21.75 16.70
N LEU A 188 3.11 20.75 17.17
CA LEU A 188 3.62 19.44 17.56
C LEU A 188 4.18 18.67 16.36
N TRP A 189 3.54 18.79 15.19
CA TRP A 189 4.04 18.19 13.95
C TRP A 189 5.36 18.82 13.53
N ALA A 190 5.49 20.15 13.59
CA ALA A 190 6.74 20.87 13.30
C ALA A 190 7.87 20.49 14.29
N ALA A 191 7.56 20.38 15.59
CA ALA A 191 8.52 19.90 16.58
C ALA A 191 8.95 18.45 16.32
N GLY A 192 7.99 17.58 15.98
CA GLY A 192 8.25 16.19 15.56
C GLY A 192 9.12 16.10 14.31
N TYR A 193 8.94 17.02 13.37
CA TYR A 193 9.79 17.12 12.18
C TYR A 193 11.23 17.50 12.53
N GLY A 194 11.42 18.46 13.45
CA GLY A 194 12.74 18.80 13.99
C GLY A 194 13.42 17.60 14.68
N LEU A 195 12.65 16.84 15.48
CA LEU A 195 13.13 15.59 16.10
C LEU A 195 13.52 14.56 15.05
N LEU A 196 12.72 14.36 13.98
CA LEU A 196 13.07 13.50 12.86
C LEU A 196 14.40 13.93 12.21
N GLY A 197 14.62 15.23 12.03
CA GLY A 197 15.88 15.77 11.54
C GLY A 197 17.06 15.37 12.44
N ALA A 198 16.94 15.55 13.76
CA ALA A 198 17.96 15.15 14.74
C ALA A 198 18.24 13.65 14.71
N LEU A 199 17.19 12.80 14.69
CA LEU A 199 17.34 11.35 14.58
C LEU A 199 18.02 10.93 13.26
N THR A 200 17.69 11.63 12.15
CA THR A 200 18.33 11.38 10.84
C THR A 200 19.81 11.78 10.84
N VAL A 201 20.19 12.85 11.53
CA VAL A 201 21.60 13.20 11.77
C VAL A 201 22.33 12.10 12.54
N CYS A 202 21.70 11.55 13.59
CA CYS A 202 22.26 10.44 14.33
C CYS A 202 22.45 9.19 13.45
N CYS A 203 21.48 8.86 12.58
CA CYS A 203 21.62 7.76 11.61
C CYS A 203 22.74 8.02 10.60
N ALA A 204 22.89 9.24 10.10
CA ALA A 204 23.96 9.64 9.20
C ALA A 204 25.34 9.57 9.88
N SER A 205 25.44 9.99 11.15
CA SER A 205 26.66 9.89 11.95
C SER A 205 27.13 8.44 12.08
N ALA A 206 26.20 7.49 12.24
CA ALA A 206 26.53 6.06 12.23
C ALA A 206 27.24 5.63 10.93
N LEU A 207 26.84 6.18 9.77
CA LEU A 207 27.49 5.90 8.48
C LEU A 207 28.88 6.53 8.37
N TRP A 208 29.04 7.74 8.89
CA TRP A 208 30.33 8.47 8.81
C TRP A 208 31.35 7.87 9.75
N LEU A 209 30.94 7.46 10.95
CA LEU A 209 31.78 6.79 11.95
C LEU A 209 32.13 5.35 11.58
N SER A 210 31.24 4.70 10.81
CA SER A 210 31.51 3.35 10.31
C SER A 210 32.64 3.40 9.26
N ARG A 211 33.86 3.00 9.63
CA ARG A 211 34.96 2.87 8.65
C ARG A 211 34.53 1.90 7.55
N PRO A 212 34.86 2.16 6.26
CA PRO A 212 34.61 1.22 5.18
C PRO A 212 35.38 -0.09 5.50
N GLY A 213 34.68 -1.04 6.08
CA GLY A 213 35.27 -2.32 6.45
C GLY A 213 35.12 -3.31 5.31
N ARG A 214 36.18 -4.09 5.09
CA ARG A 214 36.24 -5.27 4.25
C ARG A 214 34.92 -6.06 4.42
N ARG A 215 34.21 -6.29 3.33
CA ARG A 215 32.97 -7.10 3.33
C ARG A 215 33.25 -8.38 4.11
N LEU A 216 32.46 -8.67 5.14
CA LEU A 216 32.51 -9.96 5.82
C LEU A 216 32.35 -11.06 4.76
N PRO A 217 33.14 -12.17 4.86
CA PRO A 217 33.01 -13.25 3.91
C PRO A 217 31.58 -13.74 3.89
N LYS A 218 31.08 -14.01 2.68
CA LYS A 218 29.77 -14.63 2.43
C LYS A 218 29.58 -15.77 3.42
N ARG A 219 28.60 -15.64 4.32
CA ARG A 219 28.21 -16.78 5.17
C ARG A 219 27.90 -17.94 4.25
N VAL A 220 28.57 -19.07 4.53
CA VAL A 220 28.33 -20.37 3.92
C VAL A 220 26.83 -20.58 3.80
N SER A 221 26.40 -20.93 2.60
CA SER A 221 25.03 -21.25 2.26
C SER A 221 24.49 -22.35 3.19
N VAL A 222 23.73 -21.97 4.19
CA VAL A 222 22.77 -22.88 4.79
C VAL A 222 21.76 -23.20 3.70
N GLN A 223 21.50 -24.47 3.46
CA GLN A 223 20.48 -24.93 2.50
C GLN A 223 19.19 -24.12 2.69
N PRO A 224 18.55 -23.68 1.60
CA PRO A 224 17.31 -22.93 1.73
C PRO A 224 16.26 -23.81 2.37
N ASP A 225 15.80 -23.42 3.54
CA ASP A 225 14.55 -23.89 4.09
C ASP A 225 13.45 -23.46 3.10
N PRO A 226 12.61 -24.36 2.56
CA PRO A 226 11.58 -24.02 1.58
C PRO A 226 10.56 -23.00 2.07
N ASP A 227 10.44 -22.82 3.39
CA ASP A 227 9.56 -21.85 4.05
C ASP A 227 10.30 -20.60 4.58
N ALA A 228 11.62 -20.52 4.42
CA ALA A 228 12.41 -19.37 4.84
C ALA A 228 12.24 -18.20 3.85
N VAL A 229 11.62 -17.14 4.31
CA VAL A 229 11.51 -15.86 3.63
C VAL A 229 12.91 -15.24 3.46
N GLY A 230 13.50 -15.32 2.23
CA GLY A 230 14.62 -14.44 1.94
C GLY A 230 15.89 -15.00 1.31
N GLY A 231 15.79 -15.67 0.18
CA GLY A 231 16.91 -15.82 -0.76
C GLY A 231 16.83 -14.78 -1.87
N GLY A 232 17.19 -13.50 -1.61
CA GLY A 232 17.19 -12.47 -2.64
C GLY A 232 18.04 -12.88 -3.84
N THR A 233 17.41 -12.99 -5.02
CA THR A 233 18.11 -13.30 -6.27
C THR A 233 19.18 -12.25 -6.56
N THR A 234 20.41 -12.68 -6.79
CA THR A 234 21.53 -11.80 -7.18
C THR A 234 21.40 -11.27 -8.62
N LYS A 235 20.47 -11.82 -9.38
CA LYS A 235 20.20 -11.44 -10.78
C LYS A 235 19.44 -10.10 -10.83
N ALA A 236 19.78 -9.28 -11.81
CA ALA A 236 19.06 -8.02 -12.05
C ALA A 236 17.57 -8.31 -12.31
N PRO A 237 16.63 -7.56 -11.72
CA PRO A 237 15.21 -7.73 -11.95
C PRO A 237 14.88 -7.42 -13.41
N GLY A 238 14.25 -8.40 -14.10
CA GLY A 238 13.75 -8.22 -15.46
C GLY A 238 12.45 -7.42 -15.51
N LEU A 239 12.05 -6.97 -16.69
CA LEU A 239 10.81 -6.19 -16.89
C LEU A 239 9.58 -6.93 -16.33
N ARG A 240 9.47 -8.25 -16.57
CA ARG A 240 8.35 -9.06 -16.05
C ARG A 240 8.26 -9.03 -14.53
N GLN A 241 9.40 -9.06 -13.85
CA GLN A 241 9.44 -8.99 -12.38
C GLN A 241 9.03 -7.60 -11.86
N ARG A 242 9.49 -6.53 -12.51
CA ARG A 242 9.12 -5.14 -12.21
C ARG A 242 7.61 -4.92 -12.37
N LEU A 243 7.05 -5.37 -13.52
CA LEU A 243 5.61 -5.29 -13.76
C LEU A 243 4.80 -6.12 -12.76
N ARG A 244 5.32 -7.28 -12.32
CA ARG A 244 4.70 -8.05 -11.24
C ARG A 244 4.67 -7.29 -9.93
N TRP A 245 5.74 -6.58 -9.55
CA TRP A 245 5.76 -5.75 -8.34
C TRP A 245 4.74 -4.61 -8.43
N VAL A 246 4.65 -3.95 -9.58
CA VAL A 246 3.60 -2.94 -9.83
C VAL A 246 2.21 -3.54 -9.66
N ALA A 247 1.92 -4.67 -10.28
CA ALA A 247 0.60 -5.32 -10.17
C ALA A 247 0.26 -5.73 -8.74
N LEU A 248 1.23 -6.35 -8.00
CA LEU A 248 1.06 -6.79 -6.62
C LEU A 248 0.82 -5.64 -5.63
N THR A 249 1.11 -4.40 -6.00
CA THR A 249 0.84 -3.21 -5.18
C THR A 249 -0.32 -2.38 -5.72
N ALA A 250 -0.50 -2.31 -7.04
CA ALA A 250 -1.62 -1.57 -7.65
C ALA A 250 -2.97 -2.22 -7.32
N VAL A 251 -3.06 -3.54 -7.39
CA VAL A 251 -4.30 -4.27 -7.14
C VAL A 251 -4.82 -4.05 -5.72
N PRO A 252 -4.06 -4.29 -4.63
CA PRO A 252 -4.56 -4.04 -3.29
C PRO A 252 -4.76 -2.54 -2.99
N SER A 253 -3.99 -1.63 -3.60
CA SER A 253 -4.20 -0.18 -3.48
C SER A 253 -5.53 0.23 -4.12
N SER A 254 -5.80 -0.25 -5.34
CA SER A 254 -7.08 -0.03 -6.02
C SER A 254 -8.24 -0.64 -5.23
N LEU A 255 -8.08 -1.89 -4.74
CA LEU A 255 -9.11 -2.57 -3.96
C LEU A 255 -9.46 -1.83 -2.66
N MET A 256 -8.45 -1.30 -1.97
CA MET A 256 -8.66 -0.51 -0.74
C MET A 256 -9.51 0.73 -1.01
N LEU A 257 -9.22 1.47 -2.08
CA LEU A 257 -9.98 2.68 -2.42
C LEU A 257 -11.37 2.35 -2.95
N SER A 258 -11.49 1.36 -3.84
CA SER A 258 -12.78 0.98 -4.42
C SER A 258 -13.75 0.40 -3.39
N VAL A 259 -13.27 -0.42 -2.43
CA VAL A 259 -14.11 -0.89 -1.32
C VAL A 259 -14.54 0.25 -0.41
N THR A 260 -13.66 1.24 -0.19
CA THR A 260 -14.00 2.45 0.58
C THR A 260 -15.11 3.23 -0.11
N THR A 261 -14.98 3.47 -1.40
CA THR A 261 -16.01 4.15 -2.21
C THR A 261 -17.31 3.36 -2.17
N TYR A 262 -17.28 2.07 -2.47
CA TYR A 262 -18.46 1.19 -2.48
C TYR A 262 -19.21 1.20 -1.14
N ILE A 263 -18.50 1.06 -0.02
CA ILE A 263 -19.16 1.07 1.30
C ILE A 263 -19.74 2.44 1.62
N SER A 264 -19.04 3.53 1.28
CA SER A 264 -19.46 4.89 1.59
C SER A 264 -20.65 5.35 0.74
N THR A 265 -20.77 4.89 -0.52
CA THR A 265 -21.83 5.26 -1.45
C THR A 265 -23.04 4.34 -1.37
N ASP A 266 -22.81 3.02 -1.35
CA ASP A 266 -23.86 2.03 -1.56
C ASP A 266 -24.37 1.38 -0.26
N ILE A 267 -23.59 1.46 0.85
CA ILE A 267 -23.97 0.78 2.11
C ILE A 267 -24.24 1.76 3.24
N ALA A 268 -23.27 2.58 3.60
CA ALA A 268 -23.38 3.47 4.76
C ALA A 268 -22.43 4.69 4.62
N SER A 269 -23.00 5.87 4.55
CA SER A 269 -22.25 7.13 4.54
C SER A 269 -21.87 7.55 5.97
N VAL A 270 -20.90 6.87 6.58
CA VAL A 270 -20.41 7.18 7.92
C VAL A 270 -19.03 7.82 7.82
N PRO A 271 -18.85 9.02 8.41
CA PRO A 271 -17.52 9.63 8.52
C PRO A 271 -16.52 8.66 9.15
N LEU A 272 -15.27 8.68 8.68
CA LEU A 272 -14.17 7.85 9.18
C LEU A 272 -14.24 6.35 8.79
N LEU A 273 -15.24 5.86 8.07
CA LEU A 273 -15.23 4.48 7.56
C LEU A 273 -14.00 4.18 6.69
N TRP A 274 -13.43 5.18 6.01
CA TRP A 274 -12.21 5.06 5.21
C TRP A 274 -10.96 4.66 6.03
N VAL A 275 -10.96 4.91 7.34
CA VAL A 275 -9.85 4.55 8.23
C VAL A 275 -9.67 3.03 8.30
N ILE A 276 -10.78 2.26 8.31
CA ILE A 276 -10.75 0.81 8.47
C ILE A 276 -10.08 0.12 7.26
N PRO A 277 -10.48 0.35 6.00
CA PRO A 277 -9.80 -0.22 4.84
C PRO A 277 -8.31 0.11 4.78
N LEU A 278 -7.95 1.35 5.06
CA LEU A 278 -6.56 1.78 5.08
C LEU A 278 -5.76 1.12 6.22
N ALA A 279 -6.36 0.98 7.40
CA ALA A 279 -5.74 0.27 8.52
C ALA A 279 -5.50 -1.22 8.19
N LEU A 280 -6.49 -1.90 7.60
CA LEU A 280 -6.36 -3.29 7.14
C LEU A 280 -5.25 -3.43 6.10
N TYR A 281 -5.18 -2.50 5.14
CA TYR A 281 -4.12 -2.45 4.13
C TYR A 281 -2.73 -2.31 4.76
N LEU A 282 -2.55 -1.40 5.73
CA LEU A 282 -1.29 -1.24 6.46
C LEU A 282 -0.92 -2.46 7.30
N ILE A 283 -1.90 -3.06 7.99
CA ILE A 283 -1.70 -4.31 8.75
C ILE A 283 -1.17 -5.42 7.85
N THR A 284 -1.70 -5.56 6.62
CA THR A 284 -1.22 -6.59 5.70
C THR A 284 0.23 -6.36 5.24
N PHE A 285 0.70 -5.11 5.10
CA PHE A 285 2.12 -4.81 4.88
C PHE A 285 2.98 -5.17 6.11
N VAL A 286 2.52 -4.79 7.30
CA VAL A 286 3.23 -5.16 8.54
C VAL A 286 3.39 -6.67 8.63
N MET A 287 2.30 -7.44 8.46
CA MET A 287 2.31 -8.90 8.52
C MET A 287 3.18 -9.54 7.42
N ALA A 288 3.18 -8.95 6.22
CA ALA A 288 3.95 -9.50 5.10
C ALA A 288 5.46 -9.31 5.26
N PHE A 289 5.91 -8.19 5.85
CA PHE A 289 7.32 -7.80 5.95
C PHE A 289 7.95 -7.99 7.34
N ALA A 290 7.18 -8.31 8.38
CA ALA A 290 7.69 -8.49 9.75
C ALA A 290 8.64 -9.70 9.95
N GLY A 291 8.85 -10.53 8.93
CA GLY A 291 9.78 -11.66 8.99
C GLY A 291 9.19 -12.94 9.58
N ASN A 292 8.26 -12.86 10.53
CA ASN A 292 7.55 -13.99 11.10
C ASN A 292 6.26 -14.26 10.32
N ALA A 293 6.03 -15.51 9.93
CA ALA A 293 4.80 -15.91 9.27
C ALA A 293 3.67 -16.03 10.31
N PHE A 294 3.02 -14.90 10.66
CA PHE A 294 1.85 -14.91 11.56
C PHE A 294 0.72 -15.78 11.00
N VAL A 295 0.59 -15.88 9.68
CA VAL A 295 -0.44 -16.67 9.00
C VAL A 295 0.16 -17.38 7.81
N SER A 296 -0.21 -18.65 7.62
CA SER A 296 0.25 -19.45 6.48
C SER A 296 -0.18 -18.81 5.15
N HIS A 297 0.79 -18.52 4.29
CA HIS A 297 0.53 -18.01 2.94
C HIS A 297 -0.35 -18.97 2.10
N ARG A 298 -0.15 -20.27 2.28
CA ARG A 298 -0.97 -21.31 1.63
C ARG A 298 -2.43 -21.23 2.06
N LEU A 299 -2.69 -21.01 3.36
CA LEU A 299 -4.04 -20.85 3.88
C LEU A 299 -4.72 -19.61 3.27
N MET A 300 -4.05 -18.44 3.30
CA MET A 300 -4.62 -17.21 2.74
C MET A 300 -4.89 -17.31 1.24
N SER A 301 -3.95 -17.90 0.48
CA SER A 301 -4.15 -18.16 -0.95
C SER A 301 -5.29 -19.13 -1.24
N THR A 302 -5.62 -20.03 -0.29
CA THR A 302 -6.77 -20.91 -0.38
C THR A 302 -8.07 -20.19 -0.05
N LEU A 303 -8.05 -19.33 0.96
CA LEU A 303 -9.24 -18.60 1.41
C LEU A 303 -9.64 -17.47 0.45
N LEU A 304 -8.71 -16.97 -0.36
CA LEU A 304 -8.96 -15.82 -1.24
C LEU A 304 -10.20 -15.99 -2.13
N PRO A 305 -10.40 -17.11 -2.87
CA PRO A 305 -11.60 -17.30 -3.67
C PRO A 305 -12.91 -17.22 -2.85
N VAL A 306 -12.93 -17.84 -1.66
CA VAL A 306 -14.12 -17.81 -0.78
C VAL A 306 -14.37 -16.38 -0.28
N ALA A 307 -13.32 -15.69 0.14
CA ALA A 307 -13.42 -14.33 0.64
C ALA A 307 -13.93 -13.35 -0.43
N VAL A 308 -13.57 -13.57 -1.70
CA VAL A 308 -13.98 -12.72 -2.83
C VAL A 308 -15.40 -13.04 -3.32
N LEU A 309 -15.80 -14.31 -3.32
CA LEU A 309 -17.13 -14.71 -3.82
C LEU A 309 -18.29 -14.10 -3.02
N GLY A 310 -18.15 -13.97 -1.70
CA GLY A 310 -19.18 -13.39 -0.85
C GLY A 310 -19.57 -11.96 -1.26
N PRO A 311 -18.65 -10.98 -1.16
CA PRO A 311 -18.93 -9.61 -1.56
C PRO A 311 -19.25 -9.45 -3.05
N LEU A 312 -18.64 -10.27 -3.92
CA LEU A 312 -18.95 -10.24 -5.36
C LEU A 312 -20.40 -10.61 -5.62
N LEU A 313 -20.90 -11.66 -4.96
CA LEU A 313 -22.31 -12.03 -5.02
C LEU A 313 -23.23 -10.93 -4.52
N LEU A 314 -22.90 -10.33 -3.37
CA LEU A 314 -23.71 -9.24 -2.81
C LEU A 314 -23.78 -8.06 -3.77
N THR A 315 -22.67 -7.73 -4.43
CA THR A 315 -22.59 -6.61 -5.40
C THR A 315 -23.42 -6.90 -6.66
N ILE A 316 -23.32 -8.12 -7.22
CA ILE A 316 -23.98 -8.48 -8.47
C ILE A 316 -25.48 -8.71 -8.26
N THR A 317 -25.88 -9.35 -7.16
CA THR A 317 -27.28 -9.71 -6.92
C THR A 317 -28.09 -8.58 -6.33
N SER A 318 -27.44 -7.54 -5.81
CA SER A 318 -28.11 -6.47 -5.04
C SER A 318 -29.03 -7.02 -3.95
N LEU A 319 -28.70 -8.19 -3.36
CA LEU A 319 -29.51 -8.83 -2.33
C LEU A 319 -29.63 -7.92 -1.11
N PRO A 320 -30.84 -7.58 -0.68
CA PRO A 320 -31.04 -6.69 0.45
C PRO A 320 -30.72 -7.44 1.76
N ILE A 321 -29.49 -7.30 2.24
CA ILE A 321 -29.15 -7.73 3.59
C ILE A 321 -29.58 -6.63 4.56
N SER A 322 -30.61 -6.92 5.34
CA SER A 322 -31.09 -5.95 6.34
C SER A 322 -30.61 -6.34 7.75
N PRO A 323 -30.06 -5.38 8.50
CA PRO A 323 -29.62 -4.04 8.07
C PRO A 323 -28.34 -4.10 7.22
N ALA A 324 -28.21 -3.14 6.29
CA ALA A 324 -27.15 -3.13 5.25
C ALA A 324 -25.72 -3.22 5.80
N TRP A 325 -25.44 -2.69 6.99
CA TRP A 325 -24.12 -2.73 7.62
C TRP A 325 -23.60 -4.17 7.91
N ARG A 326 -24.49 -5.18 7.96
CA ARG A 326 -24.08 -6.59 8.14
C ARG A 326 -23.27 -7.15 6.98
N SER A 327 -23.36 -6.53 5.80
CA SER A 327 -22.55 -6.92 4.64
C SER A 327 -21.10 -6.41 4.73
N ILE A 328 -20.84 -5.30 5.46
CA ILE A 328 -19.54 -4.63 5.55
C ILE A 328 -18.39 -5.59 5.94
N PRO A 329 -18.52 -6.48 6.95
CA PRO A 329 -17.44 -7.39 7.31
C PRO A 329 -16.96 -8.29 6.17
N SER A 330 -17.86 -8.72 5.27
CA SER A 330 -17.48 -9.57 4.12
C SER A 330 -16.57 -8.83 3.15
N HIS A 331 -16.82 -7.54 2.91
CA HIS A 331 -15.99 -6.67 2.05
C HIS A 331 -14.61 -6.43 2.67
N TYR A 332 -14.55 -6.20 3.99
CA TYR A 332 -13.28 -6.02 4.71
C TYR A 332 -12.46 -7.31 4.79
N ILE A 333 -13.09 -8.46 4.96
CA ILE A 333 -12.41 -9.77 4.93
C ILE A 333 -11.82 -10.02 3.54
N ALA A 334 -12.56 -9.73 2.47
CA ALA A 334 -12.06 -9.85 1.10
C ALA A 334 -10.86 -8.93 0.85
N LEU A 335 -10.95 -7.66 1.25
CA LEU A 335 -9.82 -6.72 1.19
C LEU A 335 -8.60 -7.26 1.94
N PHE A 336 -8.78 -7.66 3.19
CA PHE A 336 -7.67 -8.14 4.04
C PHE A 336 -6.98 -9.37 3.44
N VAL A 337 -7.75 -10.39 3.03
CA VAL A 337 -7.20 -11.62 2.46
C VAL A 337 -6.51 -11.34 1.13
N ALA A 338 -7.13 -10.55 0.25
CA ALA A 338 -6.57 -10.19 -1.05
C ALA A 338 -5.27 -9.37 -0.91
N ALA A 339 -5.28 -8.34 -0.08
CA ALA A 339 -4.11 -7.51 0.18
C ALA A 339 -2.98 -8.34 0.83
N LEU A 340 -3.28 -9.20 1.80
CA LEU A 340 -2.29 -10.04 2.45
C LEU A 340 -1.63 -11.04 1.47
N VAL A 341 -2.41 -11.64 0.57
CA VAL A 341 -1.86 -12.52 -0.49
C VAL A 341 -0.93 -11.75 -1.40
N CYS A 342 -1.34 -10.58 -1.90
CA CYS A 342 -0.52 -9.74 -2.76
C CYS A 342 0.76 -9.25 -2.07
N HIS A 343 0.65 -8.72 -0.86
CA HIS A 343 1.80 -8.20 -0.11
C HIS A 343 2.77 -9.32 0.32
N ARG A 344 2.27 -10.53 0.61
CA ARG A 344 3.13 -11.67 0.90
C ARG A 344 3.88 -12.15 -0.35
N GLU A 345 3.23 -12.23 -1.51
CA GLU A 345 3.89 -12.51 -2.80
C GLU A 345 4.94 -11.44 -3.13
N LEU A 346 4.64 -10.18 -2.84
CA LEU A 346 5.58 -9.08 -2.99
C LEU A 346 6.82 -9.27 -2.09
N ALA A 347 6.62 -9.56 -0.80
CA ALA A 347 7.68 -9.80 0.17
C ALA A 347 8.54 -11.02 -0.18
N LEU A 348 7.94 -12.09 -0.70
CA LEU A 348 8.65 -13.28 -1.17
C LEU A 348 9.47 -13.01 -2.45
N SER A 349 9.03 -12.09 -3.29
CA SER A 349 9.70 -11.72 -4.55
C SER A 349 10.75 -10.63 -4.42
N ARG A 350 11.06 -10.17 -3.19
CA ARG A 350 12.03 -9.10 -2.93
C ARG A 350 13.42 -9.43 -3.47
N PRO A 351 14.12 -8.48 -4.08
CA PRO A 351 15.46 -8.69 -4.61
C PRO A 351 16.54 -8.59 -3.51
N SER A 352 17.80 -8.83 -3.88
CA SER A 352 18.93 -8.52 -3.02
C SER A 352 19.00 -7.01 -2.70
N THR A 353 19.67 -6.64 -1.61
CA THR A 353 19.84 -5.25 -1.13
C THR A 353 20.42 -4.29 -2.19
N ARG A 354 21.14 -4.82 -3.19
CA ARG A 354 21.64 -4.05 -4.34
C ARG A 354 20.52 -3.34 -5.10
N TYR A 355 19.34 -3.95 -5.19
CA TYR A 355 18.18 -3.45 -5.92
C TYR A 355 17.07 -2.92 -5.01
N LEU A 356 17.38 -2.69 -3.73
CA LEU A 356 16.42 -2.27 -2.71
C LEU A 356 15.65 -0.99 -3.11
N THR A 357 16.36 0.05 -3.52
CA THR A 357 15.72 1.33 -3.89
C THR A 357 14.92 1.22 -5.18
N GLU A 358 15.33 0.36 -6.10
CA GLU A 358 14.57 0.04 -7.31
C GLU A 358 13.27 -0.69 -6.96
N PHE A 359 13.32 -1.67 -6.06
CA PHE A 359 12.15 -2.39 -5.58
C PHE A 359 11.12 -1.45 -4.96
N PHE A 360 11.54 -0.57 -4.05
CA PHE A 360 10.65 0.40 -3.43
C PHE A 360 10.07 1.42 -4.43
N LEU A 361 10.84 1.83 -5.42
CA LEU A 361 10.33 2.69 -6.49
C LEU A 361 9.19 2.00 -7.26
N TRP A 362 9.35 0.73 -7.65
CA TRP A 362 8.30 0.00 -8.37
C TRP A 362 7.07 -0.26 -7.50
N ILE A 363 7.24 -0.49 -6.20
CA ILE A 363 6.14 -0.57 -5.22
C ILE A 363 5.37 0.76 -5.18
N SER A 364 6.08 1.88 -5.11
CA SER A 364 5.47 3.21 -5.07
C SER A 364 4.73 3.53 -6.37
N ILE A 365 5.30 3.17 -7.54
CA ILE A 365 4.62 3.30 -8.83
C ILE A 365 3.32 2.49 -8.84
N GLY A 366 3.34 1.25 -8.34
CA GLY A 366 2.15 0.41 -8.29
C GLY A 366 1.09 0.98 -7.35
N GLY A 367 1.46 1.37 -6.13
CA GLY A 367 0.54 2.01 -5.19
C GLY A 367 -0.10 3.27 -5.76
N ALA A 368 0.71 4.15 -6.37
CA ALA A 368 0.24 5.36 -7.03
C ALA A 368 -0.68 5.04 -8.22
N ALA A 369 -0.33 4.06 -9.05
CA ALA A 369 -1.16 3.66 -10.19
C ALA A 369 -2.54 3.15 -9.75
N GLY A 370 -2.62 2.31 -8.70
CA GLY A 370 -3.89 1.85 -8.14
C GLY A 370 -4.72 3.00 -7.55
N GLY A 371 -4.05 3.93 -6.86
CA GLY A 371 -4.69 5.12 -6.29
C GLY A 371 -5.23 6.06 -7.36
N LEU A 372 -4.41 6.41 -8.34
CA LEU A 372 -4.79 7.29 -9.45
C LEU A 372 -5.88 6.69 -10.34
N PHE A 373 -5.87 5.36 -10.54
CA PHE A 373 -6.95 4.70 -11.25
C PHE A 373 -8.30 4.98 -10.59
N ASN A 374 -8.42 4.79 -9.27
CA ASN A 374 -9.67 5.03 -8.55
C ASN A 374 -10.01 6.52 -8.40
N ALA A 375 -9.01 7.38 -8.24
CA ALA A 375 -9.23 8.80 -8.00
C ALA A 375 -9.59 9.59 -9.27
N LEU A 376 -8.99 9.23 -10.42
CA LEU A 376 -9.08 10.01 -11.65
C LEU A 376 -9.73 9.26 -12.82
N ILE A 377 -9.43 7.95 -12.96
CA ILE A 377 -9.83 7.18 -14.15
C ILE A 377 -11.19 6.53 -13.95
N ALA A 378 -11.40 5.84 -12.83
CA ALA A 378 -12.63 5.12 -12.57
C ALA A 378 -13.88 6.03 -12.60
N PRO A 379 -13.89 7.23 -11.97
CA PRO A 379 -15.07 8.11 -12.02
C PRO A 379 -15.40 8.65 -13.41
N VAL A 380 -14.44 8.64 -14.36
CA VAL A 380 -14.66 9.07 -15.74
C VAL A 380 -15.15 7.91 -16.61
N LEU A 381 -14.70 6.69 -16.33
CA LEU A 381 -15.02 5.50 -17.13
C LEU A 381 -16.30 4.80 -16.69
N PHE A 382 -16.65 4.87 -15.42
CA PHE A 382 -17.74 4.11 -14.82
C PHE A 382 -18.76 5.04 -14.16
N GLU A 383 -20.04 4.81 -14.45
CA GLU A 383 -21.16 5.49 -13.80
C GLU A 383 -21.53 4.87 -12.44
N THR A 384 -21.00 3.66 -12.16
CA THR A 384 -21.22 2.90 -10.93
C THR A 384 -19.89 2.38 -10.40
N THR A 385 -19.86 1.78 -9.21
CA THR A 385 -18.66 1.27 -8.52
C THR A 385 -18.09 -0.02 -9.15
N VAL A 386 -18.01 -0.12 -10.48
CA VAL A 386 -17.51 -1.29 -11.24
C VAL A 386 -16.03 -1.58 -10.95
N GLU A 387 -15.24 -0.56 -10.60
CA GLU A 387 -13.85 -0.71 -10.22
C GLU A 387 -13.65 -1.65 -9.02
N TYR A 388 -14.65 -1.77 -8.14
CA TYR A 388 -14.58 -2.67 -6.99
C TYR A 388 -14.58 -4.16 -7.40
N PRO A 389 -15.59 -4.70 -8.12
CA PRO A 389 -15.54 -6.08 -8.60
C PRO A 389 -14.34 -6.33 -9.52
N LEU A 390 -13.90 -5.38 -10.33
CA LEU A 390 -12.70 -5.51 -11.16
C LEU A 390 -11.44 -5.70 -10.30
N ALA A 391 -11.29 -4.95 -9.22
CA ALA A 391 -10.16 -5.10 -8.30
C ALA A 391 -10.18 -6.46 -7.56
N LEU A 392 -11.35 -6.99 -7.20
CA LEU A 392 -11.51 -8.33 -6.63
C LEU A 392 -11.07 -9.42 -7.62
N VAL A 393 -11.48 -9.33 -8.88
CA VAL A 393 -11.06 -10.22 -9.97
C VAL A 393 -9.54 -10.15 -10.15
N ALA A 394 -8.98 -8.93 -10.23
CA ALA A 394 -7.55 -8.73 -10.36
C ALA A 394 -6.76 -9.35 -9.20
N ALA A 395 -7.27 -9.28 -7.97
CA ALA A 395 -6.65 -9.92 -6.81
C ALA A 395 -6.61 -11.45 -6.95
N CYS A 396 -7.65 -12.07 -7.50
CA CYS A 396 -7.66 -13.51 -7.78
C CYS A 396 -6.61 -13.90 -8.83
N LEU A 397 -6.37 -13.06 -9.84
CA LEU A 397 -5.34 -13.27 -10.86
C LEU A 397 -3.91 -13.19 -10.30
N MET A 398 -3.71 -12.41 -9.21
CA MET A 398 -2.39 -12.28 -8.56
C MET A 398 -2.01 -13.47 -7.68
N ARG A 399 -2.93 -14.40 -7.43
CA ARG A 399 -2.70 -15.59 -6.61
C ARG A 399 -1.65 -16.51 -7.25
N PRO A 400 -0.74 -17.12 -6.46
CA PRO A 400 0.19 -18.12 -6.98
C PRO A 400 -0.56 -19.35 -7.52
N ALA A 401 -0.13 -19.84 -8.70
CA ALA A 401 -0.71 -21.04 -9.29
C ALA A 401 -0.33 -22.30 -8.46
N ARG A 402 -1.32 -23.12 -8.12
CA ARG A 402 -1.10 -24.42 -7.46
C ARG A 402 -0.79 -25.53 -8.45
N SER A 403 -1.28 -25.40 -9.69
CA SER A 403 -1.07 -26.40 -10.74
C SER A 403 0.18 -26.04 -11.54
N THR A 404 1.08 -27.01 -11.69
CA THR A 404 2.30 -26.91 -12.49
C THR A 404 2.10 -27.31 -13.96
N ASP A 405 0.90 -27.78 -14.33
CA ASP A 405 0.61 -28.16 -15.71
C ASP A 405 0.59 -26.94 -16.63
N ALA A 406 1.68 -26.79 -17.37
CA ALA A 406 1.91 -25.70 -18.33
C ALA A 406 1.59 -26.10 -19.79
N SER A 407 0.86 -27.21 -20.00
CA SER A 407 0.52 -27.69 -21.34
C SER A 407 -0.30 -26.66 -22.12
N ILE A 408 -0.16 -26.67 -23.46
CA ILE A 408 -0.93 -25.79 -24.34
C ILE A 408 -2.42 -26.00 -24.19
N ARG A 409 -2.86 -27.25 -23.93
CA ARG A 409 -4.25 -27.60 -23.66
C ARG A 409 -4.74 -26.94 -22.37
N ALA A 410 -3.95 -26.98 -21.31
CA ALA A 410 -4.30 -26.36 -20.04
C ALA A 410 -4.43 -24.83 -20.18
N ARG A 411 -3.51 -24.18 -20.93
CA ARG A 411 -3.59 -22.75 -21.22
C ARG A 411 -4.83 -22.36 -22.04
N ARG A 412 -5.18 -23.14 -23.05
CA ARG A 412 -6.42 -22.89 -23.82
C ARG A 412 -7.67 -23.01 -22.94
N LEU A 413 -7.69 -23.96 -22.04
CA LEU A 413 -8.78 -24.14 -21.08
C LEU A 413 -8.82 -23.03 -20.02
N ASP A 414 -7.69 -22.39 -19.69
CA ASP A 414 -7.64 -21.28 -18.74
C ASP A 414 -8.38 -20.02 -19.26
N PHE A 415 -8.57 -19.89 -20.56
CA PHE A 415 -9.38 -18.84 -21.18
C PHE A 415 -10.72 -19.35 -21.70
N GLY A 416 -10.75 -20.53 -22.28
CA GLY A 416 -11.96 -21.10 -22.90
C GLY A 416 -13.06 -21.45 -21.91
N LEU A 417 -12.71 -22.00 -20.74
CA LEU A 417 -13.70 -22.33 -19.72
C LEU A 417 -14.35 -21.11 -19.08
N PRO A 418 -13.59 -20.06 -18.66
CA PRO A 418 -14.22 -18.83 -18.19
C PRO A 418 -15.11 -18.18 -19.23
N ALA A 419 -14.66 -18.10 -20.50
CA ALA A 419 -15.48 -17.55 -21.59
C ALA A 419 -16.78 -18.33 -21.76
N LEU A 420 -16.74 -19.65 -21.72
CA LEU A 420 -17.96 -20.50 -21.77
C LEU A 420 -18.88 -20.26 -20.57
N THR A 421 -18.31 -20.12 -19.36
CA THR A 421 -19.08 -19.84 -18.14
C THR A 421 -19.75 -18.46 -18.21
N THR A 422 -19.03 -17.45 -18.76
CA THR A 422 -19.58 -16.10 -18.99
C THR A 422 -20.71 -16.12 -20.00
N LEU A 423 -20.54 -16.86 -21.12
CA LEU A 423 -21.60 -17.02 -22.13
C LEU A 423 -22.83 -17.75 -21.55
N LEU A 424 -22.60 -18.77 -20.73
CA LEU A 424 -23.68 -19.45 -20.01
C LEU A 424 -24.43 -18.47 -19.07
N ALA A 425 -23.72 -17.74 -18.27
CA ALA A 425 -24.32 -16.75 -17.37
C ALA A 425 -25.10 -15.68 -18.14
N ALA A 426 -24.54 -15.13 -19.22
CA ALA A 426 -25.21 -14.17 -20.08
C ALA A 426 -26.46 -14.76 -20.74
N GLY A 427 -26.40 -16.00 -21.23
CA GLY A 427 -27.54 -16.72 -21.79
C GLY A 427 -28.66 -16.91 -20.78
N LEU A 428 -28.33 -17.32 -19.55
CA LEU A 428 -29.28 -17.46 -18.44
C LEU A 428 -29.96 -16.11 -18.12
N VAL A 429 -29.18 -15.02 -18.03
CA VAL A 429 -29.69 -13.67 -17.81
C VAL A 429 -30.65 -13.22 -18.93
N LEU A 430 -30.28 -13.42 -20.18
CA LEU A 430 -31.10 -13.06 -21.32
C LEU A 430 -32.40 -13.89 -21.37
N THR A 431 -32.32 -15.18 -21.07
CA THR A 431 -33.48 -16.07 -21.00
C THR A 431 -34.43 -15.65 -19.88
N SER A 432 -33.91 -15.30 -18.69
CA SER A 432 -34.70 -14.78 -17.58
C SER A 432 -35.49 -13.52 -17.97
N ARG A 433 -34.81 -12.59 -18.64
CA ARG A 433 -35.47 -11.35 -19.16
C ARG A 433 -36.56 -11.67 -20.18
N ALA A 434 -36.28 -12.59 -21.12
CA ALA A 434 -37.23 -12.97 -22.17
C ALA A 434 -38.50 -13.66 -21.63
N VAL A 435 -38.37 -14.43 -20.53
CA VAL A 435 -39.47 -15.14 -19.87
C VAL A 435 -40.19 -14.28 -18.83
N GLY A 436 -39.69 -13.06 -18.57
CA GLY A 436 -40.27 -12.13 -17.59
C GLY A 436 -40.12 -12.56 -16.13
N LEU A 437 -39.12 -13.37 -15.80
CA LEU A 437 -38.85 -13.78 -14.43
C LEU A 437 -38.34 -12.56 -13.63
N PRO A 438 -38.81 -12.35 -12.39
CA PRO A 438 -38.34 -11.24 -11.57
C PRO A 438 -36.86 -11.44 -11.18
N PHE A 439 -36.00 -10.57 -11.69
CA PHE A 439 -34.54 -10.61 -11.48
C PHE A 439 -34.08 -10.48 -10.02
N HIS A 440 -34.99 -10.11 -9.11
CA HIS A 440 -34.69 -9.87 -7.70
C HIS A 440 -35.27 -10.94 -6.76
N SER A 441 -35.82 -12.05 -7.28
CA SER A 441 -36.22 -13.14 -6.42
C SER A 441 -35.01 -14.00 -6.03
N LEU A 442 -34.97 -14.46 -4.79
CA LEU A 442 -33.90 -15.33 -4.29
C LEU A 442 -33.74 -16.59 -5.13
N GLU A 443 -34.88 -17.19 -5.55
CA GLU A 443 -34.91 -18.40 -6.36
C GLU A 443 -34.27 -18.20 -7.74
N THR A 444 -34.62 -17.11 -8.40
CA THR A 444 -34.06 -16.75 -9.71
C THR A 444 -32.55 -16.47 -9.61
N ASN A 445 -32.13 -15.73 -8.61
CA ASN A 445 -30.71 -15.46 -8.37
C ASN A 445 -29.91 -16.73 -8.04
N ILE A 446 -30.43 -17.64 -7.22
CA ILE A 446 -29.77 -18.93 -6.94
C ILE A 446 -29.66 -19.77 -8.23
N LEU A 447 -30.68 -19.84 -9.05
CA LEU A 447 -30.66 -20.62 -10.28
C LEU A 447 -29.66 -20.06 -11.30
N PHE A 448 -29.70 -18.74 -11.57
CA PHE A 448 -28.93 -18.12 -12.64
C PHE A 448 -27.48 -17.78 -12.27
N LEU A 449 -27.18 -17.55 -10.99
CA LEU A 449 -25.84 -17.28 -10.50
C LEU A 449 -25.21 -18.48 -9.82
N GLY A 450 -26.01 -19.35 -9.19
CA GLY A 450 -25.51 -20.53 -8.47
C GLY A 450 -24.79 -21.52 -9.39
N VAL A 451 -25.33 -21.78 -10.60
CA VAL A 451 -24.69 -22.70 -11.56
C VAL A 451 -23.35 -22.15 -12.06
N PRO A 452 -23.24 -20.91 -12.58
CA PRO A 452 -21.93 -20.33 -12.92
C PRO A 452 -20.94 -20.33 -11.76
N LEU A 453 -21.41 -20.05 -10.53
CA LEU A 453 -20.55 -20.06 -9.34
C LEU A 453 -20.01 -21.42 -8.97
N LEU A 454 -20.82 -22.48 -9.07
CA LEU A 454 -20.37 -23.86 -8.86
C LEU A 454 -19.32 -24.26 -9.91
N ILE A 455 -19.50 -23.81 -11.16
CA ILE A 455 -18.50 -24.00 -12.21
C ILE A 455 -17.22 -23.24 -11.86
N CYS A 456 -17.31 -21.97 -11.47
CA CYS A 456 -16.15 -21.18 -11.02
C CYS A 456 -15.44 -21.81 -9.82
N ALA A 457 -16.17 -22.38 -8.87
CA ALA A 457 -15.59 -23.11 -7.74
C ALA A 457 -14.72 -24.30 -8.19
N SER A 458 -15.06 -24.96 -9.29
CA SER A 458 -14.22 -26.04 -9.85
C SER A 458 -12.89 -25.53 -10.41
N PHE A 459 -12.78 -24.23 -10.70
CA PHE A 459 -11.57 -23.58 -11.23
C PHE A 459 -10.56 -23.19 -10.14
N TRP A 460 -10.88 -23.43 -8.87
CA TRP A 460 -10.09 -23.09 -7.69
C TRP A 460 -8.57 -23.31 -7.79
N PRO A 461 -8.05 -24.43 -8.33
CA PRO A 461 -6.61 -24.66 -8.38
C PRO A 461 -5.84 -23.74 -9.35
N ARG A 462 -6.54 -23.08 -10.29
CA ARG A 462 -5.95 -22.28 -11.37
C ARG A 462 -6.39 -20.82 -11.27
N PRO A 463 -5.47 -19.88 -10.87
CA PRO A 463 -5.82 -18.49 -10.61
C PRO A 463 -6.34 -17.76 -11.85
N VAL A 464 -5.78 -18.01 -13.05
CA VAL A 464 -6.25 -17.37 -14.28
C VAL A 464 -7.66 -17.83 -14.63
N ARG A 465 -7.93 -19.13 -14.57
CA ARG A 465 -9.25 -19.70 -14.88
C ARG A 465 -10.31 -19.28 -13.86
N PHE A 466 -9.94 -19.13 -12.60
CA PHE A 466 -10.85 -18.68 -11.55
C PHE A 466 -11.11 -17.18 -11.60
N GLY A 467 -10.10 -16.37 -11.93
CA GLY A 467 -10.19 -14.91 -11.93
C GLY A 467 -10.87 -14.33 -13.18
N LEU A 468 -10.84 -15.04 -14.32
CA LEU A 468 -11.55 -14.67 -15.54
C LEU A 468 -13.00 -15.17 -15.54
#